data_e18edc36a0a3fc3622eaa3246d054700
#
_entry.id   e18edc36a0a3fc3622eaa3246d054700
#
_cell.length_a   1.000
_cell.length_b   1.000
_cell.length_c   1.000
_cell.angle_alpha   90.00
_cell.angle_beta   90.00
_cell.angle_gamma   90.00
#
_symmetry.space_group_name_H-M   'P 1'
#
loop_
_entity.id
_entity.type
_entity.pdbx_description
1 polymer ?
#
loop_
_entity_poly.entity_id
_entity_poly.type
_entity_poly.pdbx_seq_one_letter_code
_entity_poly.pdbx_strand_id
1 'polypeptide(L)'
;MKNSRLSFVVGGLLLLLFLALLFCFQVRTTEVAVVTTFGRYSRDISEPGLYFRLPVPIQSIYRFDNRLQNFERKFEQSTTRDARNLLVTMYVGWRVESARKFLELFGGDTAKAENTLEGLISNAKNAVIGRYVFSDLISPDPKAVK
;
A
#
# COMPACT_ATOMS: atom_id res chain seq x y z
N MET A 1 53.17 23.37 4.05
CA MET A 1 52.12 23.90 4.95
C MET A 1 50.83 24.35 4.23
N LYS A 2 50.83 24.55 2.89
CA LYS A 2 49.65 24.98 2.13
C LYS A 2 48.60 23.83 1.92
N ASN A 3 49.06 22.58 1.91
CA ASN A 3 48.20 21.39 1.65
C ASN A 3 47.34 20.99 2.84
N SER A 4 47.72 21.31 4.09
CA SER A 4 46.93 20.96 5.26
C SER A 4 45.61 21.74 5.34
N ARG A 5 45.62 23.02 4.97
CA ARG A 5 44.39 23.84 4.92
C ARG A 5 43.42 23.33 3.87
N LEU A 6 43.92 22.89 2.69
CA LEU A 6 43.13 22.32 1.64
C LEU A 6 42.49 20.99 2.11
N SER A 7 43.26 20.15 2.80
CA SER A 7 42.77 18.89 3.36
C SER A 7 41.66 19.09 4.40
N PHE A 8 41.80 20.11 5.26
CA PHE A 8 40.74 20.45 6.22
C PHE A 8 39.46 20.96 5.56
N VAL A 9 39.61 21.80 4.49
CA VAL A 9 38.45 22.28 3.73
C VAL A 9 37.74 21.13 3.00
N VAL A 10 38.49 20.25 2.36
CA VAL A 10 37.91 19.07 1.67
C VAL A 10 37.26 18.12 2.67
N GLY A 11 37.91 17.86 3.80
CA GLY A 11 37.33 17.03 4.87
C GLY A 11 36.05 17.61 5.46
N GLY A 12 36.01 18.93 5.68
CA GLY A 12 34.81 19.63 6.13
C GLY A 12 33.67 19.59 5.12
N LEU A 13 33.99 19.76 3.83
CA LEU A 13 33.00 19.67 2.75
C LEU A 13 32.40 18.25 2.64
N LEU A 14 33.26 17.23 2.73
CA LEU A 14 32.82 15.81 2.74
C LEU A 14 31.96 15.49 3.94
N LEU A 15 32.32 15.98 5.12
CA LEU A 15 31.52 15.81 6.34
C LEU A 15 30.15 16.47 6.19
N LEU A 16 30.10 17.68 5.66
CA LEU A 16 28.85 18.42 5.43
C LEU A 16 27.95 17.68 4.41
N LEU A 17 28.54 17.19 3.34
CA LEU A 17 27.81 16.36 2.35
C LEU A 17 27.27 15.08 2.97
N PHE A 18 28.07 14.40 3.78
CA PHE A 18 27.65 13.18 4.50
C PHE A 18 26.50 13.46 5.47
N LEU A 19 26.57 14.56 6.22
CA LEU A 19 25.47 14.98 7.09
C LEU A 19 24.21 15.29 6.29
N ALA A 20 24.33 16.00 5.16
CA ALA A 20 23.18 16.28 4.31
C ALA A 20 22.49 15.00 3.81
N LEU A 21 23.26 13.98 3.42
CA LEU A 21 22.72 12.68 3.00
C LEU A 21 22.02 11.92 4.14
N LEU A 22 22.48 12.06 5.37
CA LEU A 22 21.82 11.44 6.55
C LEU A 22 20.46 12.05 6.86
N PHE A 23 20.27 13.33 6.59
CA PHE A 23 19.05 14.07 6.90
C PHE A 23 18.05 14.11 5.76
N CYS A 24 18.45 13.74 4.54
CA CYS A 24 17.59 13.78 3.37
C CYS A 24 17.07 12.38 3.01
N PHE A 25 15.83 12.32 2.54
CA PHE A 25 15.27 11.13 1.90
C PHE A 25 14.37 11.50 0.75
N GLN A 26 14.27 10.60 -0.21
CA GLN A 26 13.43 10.79 -1.39
C GLN A 26 12.20 9.89 -1.32
N VAL A 27 11.04 10.44 -1.67
CA VAL A 27 9.79 9.72 -1.92
C VAL A 27 9.57 9.68 -3.43
N ARG A 28 9.34 8.49 -3.96
CA ARG A 28 9.09 8.27 -5.40
C ARG A 28 7.64 8.56 -5.75
N THR A 29 7.36 8.78 -7.03
CA THR A 29 6.00 8.98 -7.56
C THR A 29 5.07 7.78 -7.34
N THR A 30 5.64 6.60 -7.12
CA THR A 30 4.94 5.34 -6.92
C THR A 30 4.78 4.96 -5.44
N GLU A 31 5.21 5.84 -4.53
CA GLU A 31 5.23 5.57 -3.10
C GLU A 31 4.47 6.67 -2.35
N VAL A 32 3.80 6.26 -1.29
CA VAL A 32 3.30 7.14 -0.24
C VAL A 32 4.06 6.83 1.05
N ALA A 33 4.36 7.84 1.85
CA ALA A 33 5.16 7.64 3.04
C ALA A 33 4.51 8.28 4.27
N VAL A 34 4.75 7.65 5.43
CA VAL A 34 4.43 8.20 6.75
C VAL A 34 5.70 8.40 7.53
N VAL A 35 5.84 9.57 8.10
CA VAL A 35 6.90 9.87 9.06
C VAL A 35 6.33 9.75 10.47
N THR A 36 6.99 8.95 11.29
CA THR A 36 6.67 8.81 12.71
C THR A 36 7.82 9.39 13.54
N THR A 37 7.49 10.08 14.61
CA THR A 37 8.47 10.62 15.58
C THR A 37 8.27 9.89 16.90
N PHE A 38 9.30 9.19 17.38
CA PHE A 38 9.22 8.31 18.56
C PHE A 38 8.04 7.34 18.52
N GLY A 39 7.79 6.76 17.33
CA GLY A 39 6.68 5.81 17.11
C GLY A 39 5.30 6.44 16.97
N ARG A 40 5.14 7.75 17.16
CA ARG A 40 3.87 8.45 16.98
C ARG A 40 3.79 9.07 15.60
N TYR A 41 2.61 9.03 15.01
CA TYR A 41 2.34 9.72 13.74
C TYR A 41 2.75 11.20 13.80
N SER A 42 3.47 11.65 12.78
CA SER A 42 3.92 13.03 12.64
C SER A 42 3.33 13.69 11.39
N ARG A 43 3.56 13.11 10.22
CA ARG A 43 3.06 13.67 8.94
C ARG A 43 2.96 12.60 7.86
N ASP A 44 2.05 12.83 6.91
CA ASP A 44 1.94 12.09 5.66
C ASP A 44 2.71 12.79 4.55
N ILE A 45 3.26 12.00 3.64
CA ILE A 45 3.93 12.46 2.43
C ILE A 45 3.34 11.66 1.27
N SER A 46 2.48 12.33 0.50
CA SER A 46 1.85 11.76 -0.69
C SER A 46 2.46 12.28 -1.98
N GLU A 47 3.19 13.40 -1.92
CA GLU A 47 3.84 13.98 -3.09
C GLU A 47 5.27 13.47 -3.23
N PRO A 48 5.70 13.17 -4.46
CA PRO A 48 7.08 12.80 -4.73
C PRO A 48 8.00 14.00 -4.51
N GLY A 49 9.15 13.75 -3.91
CA GLY A 49 10.10 14.83 -3.64
C GLY A 49 11.20 14.43 -2.69
N LEU A 50 12.02 15.41 -2.38
CA LEU A 50 13.12 15.32 -1.44
C LEU A 50 12.69 15.96 -0.12
N TYR A 51 12.78 15.18 0.95
CA TYR A 51 12.30 15.58 2.27
C TYR A 51 13.39 15.45 3.32
N PHE A 52 13.27 16.28 4.36
CA PHE A 52 14.16 16.21 5.52
C PHE A 52 13.56 15.31 6.59
N ARG A 53 14.43 14.51 7.22
CA ARG A 53 14.09 13.71 8.39
C ARG A 53 15.18 13.84 9.46
N LEU A 54 14.80 13.61 10.70
CA LEU A 54 15.75 13.39 11.76
C LEU A 54 16.26 11.94 11.73
N PRO A 55 17.53 11.69 12.10
CA PRO A 55 18.09 10.35 12.09
C PRO A 55 17.37 9.42 13.09
N VAL A 56 17.38 8.13 12.76
CA VAL A 56 16.89 7.08 13.67
C VAL A 56 17.71 7.14 14.98
N PRO A 57 17.07 7.04 16.16
CA PRO A 57 15.71 6.55 16.40
C PRO A 57 14.64 7.65 16.51
N ILE A 58 14.95 8.91 16.28
CA ILE A 58 14.00 10.02 16.49
C ILE A 58 12.84 9.92 15.50
N GLN A 59 13.15 9.76 14.21
CA GLN A 59 12.13 9.61 13.17
C GLN A 59 12.33 8.31 12.39
N SER A 60 11.21 7.62 12.17
CA SER A 60 11.12 6.45 11.30
C SER A 60 10.20 6.76 10.12
N ILE A 61 10.53 6.20 8.96
CA ILE A 61 9.76 6.40 7.74
C ILE A 61 9.24 5.04 7.29
N TYR A 62 7.93 4.97 7.09
CA TYR A 62 7.26 3.84 6.47
C TYR A 62 6.86 4.24 5.06
N ARG A 63 7.25 3.44 4.07
CA ARG A 63 6.95 3.66 2.66
C ARG A 63 6.07 2.53 2.17
N PHE A 64 5.03 2.88 1.43
CA PHE A 64 4.10 1.94 0.85
C PHE A 64 3.98 2.20 -0.64
N ASP A 65 3.91 1.13 -1.42
CA ASP A 65 3.68 1.22 -2.85
C ASP A 65 2.23 1.68 -3.11
N ASN A 66 2.07 2.76 -3.89
CA ASN A 66 0.78 3.35 -4.28
C ASN A 66 0.31 2.84 -5.65
N ARG A 67 1.03 1.92 -6.27
CA ARG A 67 0.61 1.32 -7.53
C ARG A 67 -0.63 0.47 -7.32
N LEU A 68 -1.39 0.32 -8.40
CA LEU A 68 -2.48 -0.64 -8.43
C LEU A 68 -1.89 -2.05 -8.32
N GLN A 69 -2.21 -2.72 -7.24
CA GLN A 69 -1.85 -4.11 -6.99
C GLN A 69 -3.05 -4.97 -7.32
N ASN A 70 -2.81 -6.15 -7.88
CA ASN A 70 -3.85 -7.08 -8.24
C ASN A 70 -3.64 -8.40 -7.52
N PHE A 71 -4.70 -8.96 -7.00
CA PHE A 71 -4.72 -10.36 -6.64
C PHE A 71 -5.87 -11.08 -7.35
N GLU A 72 -5.64 -12.33 -7.68
CA GLU A 72 -6.59 -13.18 -8.37
C GLU A 72 -7.00 -14.34 -7.46
N ARG A 73 -8.31 -14.52 -7.33
CA ARG A 73 -8.88 -15.70 -6.64
C ARG A 73 -9.54 -16.59 -7.66
N LYS A 74 -8.86 -17.71 -7.95
CA LYS A 74 -9.30 -18.69 -8.92
C LYS A 74 -10.18 -19.75 -8.27
N PHE A 75 -11.24 -20.14 -8.97
CA PHE A 75 -12.05 -21.31 -8.68
C PHE A 75 -12.64 -21.37 -7.26
N GLU A 76 -13.04 -20.22 -6.72
CA GLU A 76 -13.80 -20.23 -5.48
C GLU A 76 -15.23 -20.71 -5.71
N GLN A 77 -15.66 -21.67 -4.91
CA GLN A 77 -17.05 -22.13 -4.96
C GLN A 77 -17.97 -21.11 -4.29
N SER A 78 -19.09 -20.86 -4.94
CA SER A 78 -20.18 -20.03 -4.42
C SER A 78 -21.51 -20.69 -4.72
N THR A 79 -22.43 -20.64 -3.77
CA THR A 79 -23.75 -21.26 -3.91
C THR A 79 -24.79 -20.20 -4.23
N THR A 80 -25.55 -20.41 -5.27
CA THR A 80 -26.68 -19.58 -5.68
C THR A 80 -27.90 -19.80 -4.78
N ARG A 81 -28.92 -18.93 -4.93
CA ARG A 81 -30.19 -19.04 -4.18
C ARG A 81 -30.90 -20.36 -4.39
N ASP A 82 -30.80 -20.96 -5.56
CA ASP A 82 -31.37 -22.26 -5.94
C ASP A 82 -30.45 -23.46 -5.61
N ALA A 83 -29.52 -23.27 -4.65
CA ALA A 83 -28.59 -24.28 -4.15
C ALA A 83 -27.67 -24.92 -5.23
N ARG A 84 -27.36 -24.18 -6.29
CA ARG A 84 -26.38 -24.61 -7.29
C ARG A 84 -25.00 -24.02 -7.01
N ASN A 85 -23.98 -24.83 -7.18
CA ASN A 85 -22.60 -24.42 -6.99
C ASN A 85 -22.01 -23.86 -8.30
N LEU A 86 -21.39 -22.69 -8.16
CA LEU A 86 -20.64 -22.01 -9.21
C LEU A 86 -19.16 -21.95 -8.85
N LEU A 87 -18.30 -22.13 -9.84
CA LEU A 87 -16.89 -21.79 -9.74
C LEU A 87 -16.69 -20.37 -10.27
N VAL A 88 -16.25 -19.48 -9.40
CA VAL A 88 -16.08 -18.05 -9.72
C VAL A 88 -14.61 -17.68 -9.63
N THR A 89 -14.13 -16.97 -10.66
CA THR A 89 -12.82 -16.33 -10.62
C THR A 89 -13.01 -14.83 -10.46
N MET A 90 -12.31 -14.25 -9.50
CA MET A 90 -12.35 -12.81 -9.25
C MET A 90 -10.98 -12.18 -9.45
N TYR A 91 -10.98 -11.01 -10.07
CA TYR A 91 -9.82 -10.14 -10.19
C TYR A 91 -10.06 -8.90 -9.35
N VAL A 92 -9.18 -8.66 -8.39
CA VAL A 92 -9.32 -7.54 -7.47
C VAL A 92 -8.13 -6.62 -7.61
N GLY A 93 -8.41 -5.38 -8.00
CA GLY A 93 -7.42 -4.31 -8.01
C GLY A 93 -7.55 -3.45 -6.76
N TRP A 94 -6.45 -3.20 -6.06
CA TRP A 94 -6.41 -2.35 -4.89
C TRP A 94 -5.14 -1.52 -4.84
N ARG A 95 -5.15 -0.42 -4.10
CA ARG A 95 -3.97 0.42 -3.89
C ARG A 95 -4.01 1.09 -2.52
N VAL A 96 -2.85 1.44 -2.01
CA VAL A 96 -2.73 2.24 -0.78
C VAL A 96 -2.92 3.71 -1.13
N GLU A 97 -4.04 4.30 -0.75
CA GLU A 97 -4.30 5.73 -0.94
C GLU A 97 -3.74 6.58 0.21
N SER A 98 -3.92 6.13 1.45
CA SER A 98 -3.45 6.81 2.65
C SER A 98 -2.48 5.93 3.42
N ALA A 99 -1.21 6.34 3.42
CA ALA A 99 -0.15 5.65 4.15
C ALA A 99 -0.41 5.61 5.67
N ARG A 100 -1.01 6.69 6.22
CA ARG A 100 -1.38 6.75 7.63
C ARG A 100 -2.40 5.68 8.00
N LYS A 101 -3.55 5.64 7.30
CA LYS A 101 -4.61 4.66 7.58
C LYS A 101 -4.09 3.23 7.41
N PHE A 102 -3.25 3.01 6.39
CA PHE A 102 -2.65 1.71 6.15
C PHE A 102 -1.74 1.27 7.31
N LEU A 103 -0.91 2.18 7.82
CA LEU A 103 -0.05 1.91 8.96
C LEU A 103 -0.87 1.65 10.24
N GLU A 104 -1.90 2.46 10.51
CA GLU A 104 -2.76 2.32 11.68
C GLU A 104 -3.56 1.00 11.70
N LEU A 105 -4.10 0.58 10.53
CA LEU A 105 -4.94 -0.61 10.41
C LEU A 105 -4.15 -1.92 10.31
N PHE A 106 -3.06 -1.90 9.55
CA PHE A 106 -2.34 -3.11 9.18
C PHE A 106 -0.90 -3.17 9.72
N GLY A 107 -0.45 -2.11 10.42
CA GLY A 107 0.93 -2.04 10.91
C GLY A 107 1.97 -1.96 9.79
N GLY A 108 1.55 -1.64 8.56
CA GLY A 108 2.42 -1.62 7.39
C GLY A 108 2.61 -2.98 6.71
N ASP A 109 1.87 -4.00 7.12
CA ASP A 109 1.93 -5.35 6.57
C ASP A 109 0.94 -5.51 5.41
N THR A 110 1.48 -5.62 4.19
CA THR A 110 0.70 -5.79 2.96
C THR A 110 -0.04 -7.13 2.93
N ALA A 111 0.58 -8.20 3.42
CA ALA A 111 -0.06 -9.52 3.44
C ALA A 111 -1.29 -9.54 4.37
N LYS A 112 -1.20 -8.84 5.49
CA LYS A 112 -2.33 -8.69 6.41
C LYS A 112 -3.48 -7.90 5.78
N ALA A 113 -3.15 -6.86 5.01
CA ALA A 113 -4.14 -6.09 4.27
C ALA A 113 -4.83 -6.95 3.19
N GLU A 114 -4.07 -7.70 2.41
CA GLU A 114 -4.59 -8.61 1.39
C GLU A 114 -5.51 -9.68 1.98
N ASN A 115 -5.10 -10.34 3.06
CA ASN A 115 -5.94 -11.33 3.74
C ASN A 115 -7.27 -10.73 4.24
N THR A 116 -7.23 -9.50 4.75
CA THR A 116 -8.43 -8.81 5.21
C THR A 116 -9.35 -8.46 4.04
N LEU A 117 -8.80 -7.92 2.95
CA LEU A 117 -9.55 -7.62 1.72
C LEU A 117 -10.15 -8.88 1.12
N GLU A 118 -9.40 -9.96 1.08
CA GLU A 118 -9.87 -11.27 0.61
C GLU A 118 -11.10 -11.73 1.37
N GLY A 119 -11.07 -11.70 2.69
CA GLY A 119 -12.23 -12.08 3.53
C GLY A 119 -13.45 -11.20 3.25
N LEU A 120 -13.26 -9.89 3.13
CA LEU A 120 -14.34 -8.94 2.83
C LEU A 120 -14.96 -9.20 1.45
N ILE A 121 -14.12 -9.43 0.44
CA ILE A 121 -14.55 -9.66 -0.94
C ILE A 121 -15.26 -11.01 -1.08
N SER A 122 -14.73 -12.07 -0.46
CA SER A 122 -15.38 -13.39 -0.44
C SER A 122 -16.75 -13.33 0.21
N ASN A 123 -16.90 -12.61 1.32
CA ASN A 123 -18.19 -12.41 1.96
C ASN A 123 -19.16 -11.61 1.07
N ALA A 124 -18.69 -10.52 0.48
CA ALA A 124 -19.50 -9.71 -0.44
C ALA A 124 -19.94 -10.52 -1.68
N LYS A 125 -19.02 -11.28 -2.28
CA LYS A 125 -19.29 -12.18 -3.39
C LYS A 125 -20.40 -13.17 -3.04
N ASN A 126 -20.26 -13.89 -1.93
CA ASN A 126 -21.22 -14.88 -1.52
C ASN A 126 -22.59 -14.25 -1.21
N ALA A 127 -22.62 -13.07 -0.61
CA ALA A 127 -23.83 -12.33 -0.35
C ALA A 127 -24.55 -11.88 -1.63
N VAL A 128 -23.81 -11.53 -2.69
CA VAL A 128 -24.38 -11.16 -3.98
C VAL A 128 -24.87 -12.40 -4.71
N ILE A 129 -24.02 -13.42 -4.89
CA ILE A 129 -24.37 -14.64 -5.65
C ILE A 129 -25.53 -15.37 -5.01
N GLY A 130 -25.60 -15.44 -3.68
CA GLY A 130 -26.71 -16.07 -2.97
C GLY A 130 -28.08 -15.39 -3.11
N ARG A 131 -28.14 -14.19 -3.71
CA ARG A 131 -29.43 -13.51 -4.00
C ARG A 131 -30.01 -13.89 -5.35
N TYR A 132 -29.18 -14.37 -6.28
CA TYR A 132 -29.58 -14.68 -7.64
C TYR A 132 -29.78 -16.20 -7.84
N VAL A 133 -30.68 -16.58 -8.73
CA VAL A 133 -30.78 -17.95 -9.22
C VAL A 133 -29.75 -18.16 -10.33
N PHE A 134 -29.35 -19.40 -10.54
CA PHE A 134 -28.32 -19.75 -11.51
C PHE A 134 -28.61 -19.23 -12.92
N SER A 135 -29.89 -19.31 -13.37
CA SER A 135 -30.32 -18.83 -14.67
C SER A 135 -30.06 -17.34 -14.89
N ASP A 136 -30.19 -16.51 -13.85
CA ASP A 136 -30.03 -15.07 -13.95
C ASP A 136 -28.55 -14.68 -14.12
N LEU A 137 -27.65 -15.48 -13.56
CA LEU A 137 -26.19 -15.23 -13.63
C LEU A 137 -25.58 -15.61 -14.99
N ILE A 138 -26.21 -16.55 -15.72
CA ILE A 138 -25.74 -17.01 -17.03
C ILE A 138 -26.62 -16.53 -18.18
N SER A 139 -27.67 -15.77 -17.88
CA SER A 139 -28.55 -15.21 -18.91
C SER A 139 -27.80 -14.19 -19.77
N PRO A 140 -27.89 -14.26 -21.09
CA PRO A 140 -27.32 -13.24 -21.99
C PRO A 140 -28.09 -11.90 -21.95
N ASP A 141 -29.21 -11.81 -21.22
CA ASP A 141 -30.01 -10.59 -21.12
C ASP A 141 -29.42 -9.64 -20.07
N PRO A 142 -28.90 -8.47 -20.48
CA PRO A 142 -28.30 -7.51 -19.57
C PRO A 142 -29.30 -6.87 -18.59
N LYS A 143 -30.61 -7.11 -18.74
CA LYS A 143 -31.67 -6.62 -17.84
C LYS A 143 -31.92 -7.56 -16.66
N ALA A 144 -31.42 -8.78 -16.71
CA ALA A 144 -31.62 -9.76 -15.63
C ALA A 144 -30.75 -9.46 -14.37
N VAL A 145 -29.70 -8.65 -14.51
CA VAL A 145 -28.80 -8.28 -13.43
C VAL A 145 -28.90 -6.77 -13.19
N LYS A 146 -29.87 -6.37 -12.40
CA LYS A 146 -30.00 -5.00 -11.85
C LYS A 146 -29.86 -5.00 -10.36
#